data_fab36b5f0e504c6d2c1f8d9d2e37df1a
#
_entry.id   fab36b5f0e504c6d2c1f8d9d2e37df1a
#
_cell.length_a   1.000
_cell.length_b   1.000
_cell.length_c   1.000
_cell.angle_alpha   90.00
_cell.angle_beta   90.00
_cell.angle_gamma   90.00
#
_symmetry.space_group_name_H-M   'P 1'
#
loop_
_entity.id
_entity.type
_entity.pdbx_description
1 polymer ?
#
loop_
_entity_poly.entity_id
_entity_poly.type
_entity_poly.pdbx_seq_one_letter_code
_entity_poly.pdbx_strand_id
1 'polypeptide(L)'
;MDGNGRWARRRGHPASFGHRAGVRAIKRVLQGCEDLGVKVLSVYAFSTENWSRPRAEVRALMRLFHETMQREIDEMHRRGVRIVVSGRRDELSSKMRERIDEAMHRTERNTGGVLNVCLNYGGRAEIVDAVRRLIEDGVKASDVDETAITSRLYVPDLPEPDLIIRTAGERRVSNFLLWQSAYSEMLVSETLWPDFDVPDLKAAIADYGSRVRNFGGRPEDGEAQKVGTAR
;
A
#
# COMPACT_ATOMS: atom_id res chain seq x y z
N MET A 1 0.67 2.06 -7.82
CA MET A 1 1.88 2.74 -8.35
C MET A 1 2.13 2.32 -9.80
N ASP A 2 1.21 2.70 -10.69
CA ASP A 2 1.26 2.32 -12.12
C ASP A 2 1.96 3.37 -12.98
N GLY A 3 2.48 2.92 -14.15
CA GLY A 3 3.07 3.80 -15.14
C GLY A 3 4.58 3.81 -15.22
N ASN A 4 5.31 3.15 -14.31
CA ASN A 4 6.79 3.14 -14.28
C ASN A 4 7.43 2.79 -15.64
N GLY A 5 6.98 1.70 -16.26
CA GLY A 5 7.49 1.26 -17.56
C GLY A 5 7.09 2.20 -18.72
N ARG A 6 5.86 2.75 -18.70
CA ARG A 6 5.40 3.75 -19.67
C ARG A 6 6.21 5.04 -19.57
N TRP A 7 6.46 5.49 -18.34
CA TRP A 7 7.27 6.66 -18.04
C TRP A 7 8.69 6.55 -18.59
N ALA A 8 9.36 5.41 -18.36
CA ALA A 8 10.69 5.15 -18.85
C ALA A 8 10.73 5.11 -20.41
N ARG A 9 9.80 4.39 -21.04
CA ARG A 9 9.72 4.30 -22.51
C ARG A 9 9.51 5.65 -23.19
N ARG A 10 8.66 6.53 -22.62
CA ARG A 10 8.47 7.89 -23.14
C ARG A 10 9.76 8.73 -23.15
N ARG A 11 10.75 8.32 -22.36
CA ARG A 11 12.06 8.98 -22.21
C ARG A 11 13.21 8.20 -22.84
N GLY A 12 12.92 7.16 -23.64
CA GLY A 12 13.93 6.32 -24.28
C GLY A 12 14.74 5.44 -23.33
N HIS A 13 14.22 5.18 -22.11
CA HIS A 13 14.91 4.41 -21.09
C HIS A 13 14.30 3.02 -20.85
N PRO A 14 15.08 2.04 -20.37
CA PRO A 14 14.56 0.75 -19.97
C PRO A 14 13.65 0.84 -18.74
N ALA A 15 12.73 -0.13 -18.58
CA ALA A 15 11.75 -0.16 -17.49
C ALA A 15 12.38 -0.01 -16.08
N SER A 16 13.58 -0.54 -15.88
CA SER A 16 14.32 -0.43 -14.61
C SER A 16 14.61 1.01 -14.20
N PHE A 17 14.75 1.92 -15.16
CA PHE A 17 14.91 3.35 -14.89
C PHE A 17 13.63 3.95 -14.30
N GLY A 18 12.46 3.56 -14.85
CA GLY A 18 11.16 3.95 -14.33
C GLY A 18 10.90 3.42 -12.92
N HIS A 19 11.28 2.18 -12.63
CA HIS A 19 11.15 1.61 -11.30
C HIS A 19 12.00 2.37 -10.25
N ARG A 20 13.23 2.75 -10.58
CA ARG A 20 14.04 3.61 -9.69
C ARG A 20 13.43 4.99 -9.48
N ALA A 21 12.85 5.57 -10.53
CA ALA A 21 12.13 6.84 -10.41
C ALA A 21 10.87 6.68 -9.54
N GLY A 22 10.16 5.55 -9.66
CA GLY A 22 9.00 5.23 -8.82
C GLY A 22 9.34 5.09 -7.33
N VAL A 23 10.53 4.57 -6.98
CA VAL A 23 11.00 4.54 -5.59
C VAL A 23 11.20 5.97 -5.06
N ARG A 24 11.78 6.87 -5.86
CA ARG A 24 11.91 8.28 -5.44
C ARG A 24 10.55 8.96 -5.24
N ALA A 25 9.55 8.60 -6.06
CA ALA A 25 8.19 9.10 -5.90
C ALA A 25 7.57 8.67 -4.55
N ILE A 26 7.83 7.43 -4.07
CA ILE A 26 7.37 7.01 -2.74
C ILE A 26 7.86 7.97 -1.66
N LYS A 27 9.13 8.38 -1.69
CA LYS A 27 9.71 9.31 -0.69
C LYS A 27 9.01 10.67 -0.70
N ARG A 28 8.77 11.24 -1.89
CA ARG A 28 8.08 12.53 -2.02
C ARG A 28 6.63 12.46 -1.54
N VAL A 29 5.92 11.41 -1.95
CA VAL A 29 4.53 11.20 -1.55
C VAL A 29 4.43 10.95 -0.04
N LEU A 30 5.36 10.17 0.53
CA LEU A 30 5.40 9.93 1.98
C LEU A 30 5.65 11.25 2.75
N GLN A 31 6.55 12.10 2.27
CA GLN A 31 6.72 13.43 2.85
C GLN A 31 5.44 14.26 2.75
N GLY A 32 4.78 14.25 1.59
CA GLY A 32 3.50 14.91 1.44
C GLY A 32 2.41 14.36 2.36
N CYS A 33 2.41 13.05 2.63
CA CYS A 33 1.51 12.44 3.61
C CYS A 33 1.76 12.99 5.02
N GLU A 34 3.01 13.08 5.46
CA GLU A 34 3.37 13.66 6.75
C GLU A 34 2.91 15.12 6.86
N ASP A 35 3.20 15.94 5.85
CA ASP A 35 2.84 17.35 5.80
C ASP A 35 1.32 17.59 5.81
N LEU A 36 0.55 16.63 5.28
CA LEU A 36 -0.92 16.69 5.16
C LEU A 36 -1.65 15.93 6.27
N GLY A 37 -0.92 15.34 7.23
CA GLY A 37 -1.50 14.61 8.35
C GLY A 37 -2.04 13.22 8.00
N VAL A 38 -1.70 12.66 6.83
CA VAL A 38 -2.05 11.28 6.46
C VAL A 38 -1.21 10.31 7.29
N LYS A 39 -1.88 9.45 8.06
CA LYS A 39 -1.22 8.57 9.03
C LYS A 39 -0.64 7.30 8.42
N VAL A 40 -1.27 6.76 7.38
CA VAL A 40 -0.86 5.50 6.77
C VAL A 40 -0.79 5.66 5.25
N LEU A 41 0.36 5.32 4.67
CA LEU A 41 0.55 5.19 3.23
C LEU A 41 0.79 3.73 2.89
N SER A 42 -0.16 3.08 2.22
CA SER A 42 0.02 1.73 1.65
C SER A 42 0.42 1.83 0.17
N VAL A 43 1.52 1.18 -0.20
CA VAL A 43 2.03 1.19 -1.57
C VAL A 43 2.11 -0.21 -2.17
N TYR A 44 1.58 -0.40 -3.39
CA TYR A 44 1.62 -1.68 -4.09
C TYR A 44 2.95 -1.84 -4.83
N ALA A 45 3.94 -2.42 -4.16
CA ALA A 45 5.30 -2.54 -4.67
C ALA A 45 5.48 -3.72 -5.63
N PHE A 46 4.90 -4.90 -5.31
CA PHE A 46 5.00 -6.11 -6.13
C PHE A 46 3.82 -7.04 -5.83
N SER A 47 3.01 -7.32 -6.86
CA SER A 47 1.88 -8.25 -6.71
C SER A 47 2.28 -9.69 -6.94
N THR A 48 1.47 -10.64 -6.42
CA THR A 48 1.63 -12.09 -6.68
C THR A 48 1.63 -12.39 -8.17
N GLU A 49 0.88 -11.67 -8.98
CA GLU A 49 0.80 -11.85 -10.42
C GLU A 49 2.08 -11.41 -11.15
N ASN A 50 2.89 -10.54 -10.53
CA ASN A 50 4.13 -10.04 -11.13
C ASN A 50 5.25 -11.10 -11.26
N TRP A 51 5.12 -12.24 -10.60
CA TRP A 51 6.03 -13.38 -10.80
C TRP A 51 5.96 -13.95 -12.23
N SER A 52 4.84 -13.72 -12.95
CA SER A 52 4.69 -14.10 -14.37
C SER A 52 5.52 -13.25 -15.35
N ARG A 53 6.11 -12.14 -14.88
CA ARG A 53 6.97 -11.28 -15.68
C ARG A 53 8.28 -11.97 -16.08
N PRO A 54 8.99 -11.47 -17.10
CA PRO A 54 10.30 -12.00 -17.48
C PRO A 54 11.23 -12.08 -16.25
N ARG A 55 11.89 -13.23 -16.07
CA ARG A 55 12.76 -13.50 -14.91
C ARG A 55 13.81 -12.43 -14.66
N ALA A 56 14.35 -11.81 -15.73
CA ALA A 56 15.32 -10.72 -15.62
C ALA A 56 14.71 -9.46 -14.96
N GLU A 57 13.46 -9.13 -15.30
CA GLU A 57 12.74 -8.01 -14.71
C GLU A 57 12.45 -8.27 -13.23
N VAL A 58 11.94 -9.47 -12.89
CA VAL A 58 11.67 -9.85 -11.50
C VAL A 58 12.95 -9.78 -10.65
N ARG A 59 14.07 -10.33 -11.14
CA ARG A 59 15.36 -10.23 -10.42
C ARG A 59 15.82 -8.78 -10.22
N ALA A 60 15.63 -7.93 -11.24
CA ALA A 60 15.99 -6.51 -11.14
C ALA A 60 15.12 -5.77 -10.10
N LEU A 61 13.82 -6.06 -10.04
CA LEU A 61 12.91 -5.51 -9.06
C LEU A 61 13.25 -5.96 -7.63
N MET A 62 13.47 -7.26 -7.42
CA MET A 62 13.85 -7.77 -6.09
C MET A 62 15.20 -7.18 -5.61
N ARG A 63 16.16 -7.01 -6.50
CA ARG A 63 17.41 -6.32 -6.17
C ARG A 63 17.17 -4.85 -5.79
N LEU A 64 16.33 -4.14 -6.56
CA LEU A 64 15.98 -2.75 -6.27
C LEU A 64 15.31 -2.61 -4.91
N PHE A 65 14.37 -3.50 -4.55
CA PHE A 65 13.72 -3.48 -3.24
C PHE A 65 14.73 -3.72 -2.11
N HIS A 66 15.59 -4.73 -2.26
CA HIS A 66 16.64 -5.01 -1.27
C HIS A 66 17.57 -3.81 -1.06
N GLU A 67 18.09 -3.22 -2.14
CA GLU A 67 18.99 -2.06 -2.08
C GLU A 67 18.28 -0.82 -1.51
N THR A 68 17.01 -0.63 -1.86
CA THR A 68 16.20 0.50 -1.34
C THR A 68 15.99 0.35 0.15
N MET A 69 15.53 -0.80 0.63
CA MET A 69 15.35 -1.02 2.06
C MET A 69 16.66 -0.77 2.82
N GLN A 70 17.76 -1.33 2.35
CA GLN A 70 19.07 -1.15 3.00
C GLN A 70 19.45 0.33 3.15
N ARG A 71 19.19 1.13 2.12
CA ARG A 71 19.58 2.54 2.09
C ARG A 71 18.64 3.44 2.89
N GLU A 72 17.33 3.10 2.92
CA GLU A 72 16.30 4.02 3.39
C GLU A 72 15.88 3.76 4.85
N ILE A 73 16.21 2.61 5.45
CA ILE A 73 15.80 2.26 6.82
C ILE A 73 16.20 3.35 7.83
N ASP A 74 17.45 3.81 7.78
CA ASP A 74 17.97 4.80 8.73
C ASP A 74 17.27 6.16 8.60
N GLU A 75 16.94 6.55 7.37
CA GLU A 75 16.20 7.78 7.13
C GLU A 75 14.76 7.67 7.64
N MET A 76 14.08 6.55 7.35
CA MET A 76 12.71 6.30 7.84
C MET A 76 12.67 6.28 9.36
N HIS A 77 13.65 5.64 10.00
CA HIS A 77 13.74 5.63 11.47
C HIS A 77 13.95 7.04 12.04
N ARG A 78 14.87 7.83 11.48
CA ARG A 78 15.09 9.23 11.93
C ARG A 78 13.85 10.11 11.75
N ARG A 79 13.03 9.87 10.73
CA ARG A 79 11.76 10.57 10.48
C ARG A 79 10.61 10.07 11.35
N GLY A 80 10.84 9.05 12.18
CA GLY A 80 9.80 8.46 13.00
C GLY A 80 8.77 7.62 12.22
N VAL A 81 9.07 7.24 10.97
CA VAL A 81 8.16 6.43 10.13
C VAL A 81 8.29 4.96 10.51
N ARG A 82 7.16 4.32 10.82
CA ARG A 82 7.06 2.87 11.01
C ARG A 82 6.91 2.17 9.66
N ILE A 83 7.78 1.21 9.38
CA ILE A 83 7.70 0.38 8.17
C ILE A 83 6.99 -0.93 8.53
N VAL A 84 5.99 -1.30 7.74
CA VAL A 84 5.36 -2.62 7.77
C VAL A 84 5.32 -3.20 6.36
N VAL A 85 5.32 -4.54 6.25
CA VAL A 85 5.31 -5.22 4.95
C VAL A 85 4.17 -6.22 4.92
N SER A 86 3.23 -6.01 4.01
CA SER A 86 2.11 -6.90 3.73
C SER A 86 2.44 -7.82 2.55
N GLY A 87 2.17 -9.12 2.68
CA GLY A 87 2.33 -10.11 1.61
C GLY A 87 2.94 -11.42 2.08
N ARG A 88 3.08 -12.39 1.15
CA ARG A 88 3.65 -13.72 1.41
C ARG A 88 5.16 -13.66 1.52
N ARG A 89 5.64 -13.36 2.72
CA ARG A 89 7.07 -13.19 3.00
C ARG A 89 7.86 -14.49 2.87
N ASP A 90 7.23 -15.62 3.20
CA ASP A 90 7.88 -16.94 3.19
C ASP A 90 8.29 -17.39 1.78
N GLU A 91 7.65 -16.89 0.74
CA GLU A 91 8.01 -17.13 -0.65
C GLU A 91 9.18 -16.27 -1.15
N LEU A 92 9.64 -15.31 -0.35
CA LEU A 92 10.79 -14.47 -0.67
C LEU A 92 12.10 -15.15 -0.25
N SER A 93 13.23 -14.73 -0.85
CA SER A 93 14.54 -15.24 -0.45
C SER A 93 14.85 -14.91 1.02
N SER A 94 15.66 -15.78 1.70
CA SER A 94 16.10 -15.54 3.08
C SER A 94 16.68 -14.14 3.27
N LYS A 95 17.55 -13.73 2.35
CA LYS A 95 18.17 -12.41 2.37
C LYS A 95 17.15 -11.26 2.29
N MET A 96 16.04 -11.43 1.56
CA MET A 96 14.98 -10.44 1.50
C MET A 96 14.19 -10.43 2.80
N ARG A 97 13.87 -11.61 3.35
CA ARG A 97 13.15 -11.73 4.64
C ARG A 97 13.93 -11.06 5.77
N GLU A 98 15.20 -11.38 5.91
CA GLU A 98 16.09 -10.78 6.91
C GLU A 98 16.09 -9.24 6.82
N ARG A 99 16.12 -8.71 5.59
CA ARG A 99 16.10 -7.26 5.37
C ARG A 99 14.74 -6.63 5.74
N ILE A 100 13.64 -7.33 5.46
CA ILE A 100 12.28 -6.91 5.86
C ILE A 100 12.19 -6.91 7.39
N ASP A 101 12.63 -7.98 8.04
CA ASP A 101 12.58 -8.12 9.50
C ASP A 101 13.41 -7.05 10.20
N GLU A 102 14.61 -6.76 9.69
CA GLU A 102 15.45 -5.65 10.18
C GLU A 102 14.72 -4.29 10.05
N ALA A 103 14.11 -4.02 8.89
CA ALA A 103 13.41 -2.76 8.66
C ALA A 103 12.21 -2.59 9.60
N MET A 104 11.40 -3.63 9.75
CA MET A 104 10.23 -3.64 10.62
C MET A 104 10.65 -3.51 12.08
N HIS A 105 11.61 -4.30 12.55
CA HIS A 105 12.08 -4.26 13.94
C HIS A 105 12.69 -2.90 14.30
N ARG A 106 13.56 -2.35 13.44
CA ARG A 106 14.21 -1.07 13.69
C ARG A 106 13.22 0.09 13.79
N THR A 107 12.08 0.00 13.12
CA THR A 107 11.08 1.07 13.06
C THR A 107 9.81 0.78 13.86
N GLU A 108 9.73 -0.34 14.56
CA GLU A 108 8.51 -0.81 15.25
C GLU A 108 7.94 0.20 16.26
N ARG A 109 8.84 0.93 16.96
CA ARG A 109 8.49 1.91 17.99
C ARG A 109 8.27 3.32 17.46
N ASN A 110 8.38 3.52 16.17
CA ASN A 110 8.13 4.82 15.56
C ASN A 110 6.63 5.16 15.57
N THR A 111 6.31 6.42 15.87
CA THR A 111 4.94 6.91 16.07
C THR A 111 4.53 8.03 15.10
N GLY A 112 5.39 8.37 14.12
CA GLY A 112 5.13 9.42 13.15
C GLY A 112 4.06 9.01 12.13
N GLY A 113 4.44 8.32 11.10
CA GLY A 113 3.52 7.76 10.11
C GLY A 113 3.83 6.29 9.84
N VAL A 114 2.96 5.61 9.12
CA VAL A 114 3.17 4.22 8.72
C VAL A 114 3.32 4.12 7.20
N LEU A 115 4.42 3.51 6.75
CA LEU A 115 4.60 3.08 5.38
C LEU A 115 4.34 1.57 5.29
N ASN A 116 3.19 1.18 4.73
CA ASN A 116 2.88 -0.22 4.43
C ASN A 116 3.32 -0.56 3.00
N VAL A 117 4.29 -1.44 2.88
CA VAL A 117 4.81 -1.91 1.59
C VAL A 117 4.19 -3.26 1.23
N CYS A 118 3.26 -3.27 0.27
CA CYS A 118 2.65 -4.50 -0.23
C CYS A 118 3.61 -5.18 -1.22
N LEU A 119 4.35 -6.19 -0.74
CA LEU A 119 5.39 -6.92 -1.47
C LEU A 119 5.05 -8.41 -1.52
N ASN A 120 5.05 -9.01 -2.71
CA ASN A 120 4.49 -10.34 -2.96
C ASN A 120 3.07 -10.46 -2.41
N TYR A 121 2.27 -9.44 -2.68
CA TYR A 121 0.96 -9.24 -2.12
C TYR A 121 -0.14 -9.51 -3.15
N GLY A 122 -1.26 -10.02 -2.69
CA GLY A 122 -2.52 -10.13 -3.42
C GLY A 122 -3.68 -10.29 -2.44
N GLY A 123 -4.73 -9.48 -2.56
CA GLY A 123 -5.84 -9.50 -1.62
C GLY A 123 -6.57 -10.84 -1.53
N ARG A 124 -6.72 -11.55 -2.67
CA ARG A 124 -7.25 -12.92 -2.66
C ARG A 124 -6.36 -13.89 -1.89
N ALA A 125 -5.04 -13.78 -2.07
CA ALA A 125 -4.08 -14.62 -1.36
C ALA A 125 -4.13 -14.32 0.15
N GLU A 126 -4.19 -13.05 0.54
CA GLU A 126 -4.29 -12.62 1.94
C GLU A 126 -5.54 -13.20 2.62
N ILE A 127 -6.72 -13.12 1.96
CA ILE A 127 -7.97 -13.70 2.50
C ILE A 127 -7.83 -15.21 2.68
N VAL A 128 -7.28 -15.92 1.67
CA VAL A 128 -7.05 -17.37 1.77
C VAL A 128 -6.09 -17.70 2.91
N ASP A 129 -5.02 -16.93 3.06
CA ASP A 129 -4.04 -17.16 4.14
C ASP A 129 -4.63 -16.81 5.52
N ALA A 130 -5.51 -15.80 5.63
CA ALA A 130 -6.25 -15.50 6.86
C ALA A 130 -7.16 -16.66 7.25
N VAL A 131 -7.93 -17.21 6.30
CA VAL A 131 -8.78 -18.39 6.54
C VAL A 131 -7.96 -19.61 6.96
N ARG A 132 -6.81 -19.87 6.34
CA ARG A 132 -5.91 -20.95 6.74
C ARG A 132 -5.44 -20.81 8.18
N ARG A 133 -5.04 -19.62 8.60
CA ARG A 133 -4.64 -19.33 9.99
C ARG A 133 -5.79 -19.57 10.96
N LEU A 134 -7.03 -19.20 10.63
CA LEU A 134 -8.19 -19.50 11.47
C LEU A 134 -8.40 -21.00 11.64
N ILE A 135 -8.23 -21.81 10.57
CA ILE A 135 -8.33 -23.26 10.62
C ILE A 135 -7.18 -23.85 11.46
N GLU A 136 -5.96 -23.40 11.25
CA GLU A 136 -4.77 -23.82 12.01
C GLU A 136 -4.89 -23.50 13.50
N ASP A 137 -5.50 -22.37 13.85
CA ASP A 137 -5.79 -21.95 15.23
C ASP A 137 -6.99 -22.72 15.83
N GLY A 138 -7.66 -23.58 15.08
CA GLY A 138 -8.81 -24.37 15.54
C GLY A 138 -10.09 -23.57 15.76
N VAL A 139 -10.24 -22.41 15.11
CA VAL A 139 -11.44 -21.58 15.20
C VAL A 139 -12.63 -22.32 14.61
N LYS A 140 -13.74 -22.42 15.35
CA LYS A 140 -14.94 -23.09 14.87
C LYS A 140 -15.63 -22.28 13.79
N ALA A 141 -16.29 -22.94 12.85
CA ALA A 141 -17.02 -22.28 11.77
C ALA A 141 -18.07 -21.28 12.29
N SER A 142 -18.69 -21.54 13.45
CA SER A 142 -19.63 -20.60 14.12
C SER A 142 -19.01 -19.31 14.59
N ASP A 143 -17.70 -19.29 14.80
CA ASP A 143 -16.96 -18.18 15.39
C ASP A 143 -16.18 -17.38 14.31
N VAL A 144 -16.35 -17.79 13.04
CA VAL A 144 -15.76 -17.07 11.89
C VAL A 144 -16.70 -15.95 11.47
N ASP A 145 -16.29 -14.72 11.78
CA ASP A 145 -16.92 -13.47 11.36
C ASP A 145 -15.91 -12.54 10.68
N GLU A 146 -16.32 -11.34 10.32
CA GLU A 146 -15.45 -10.33 9.69
C GLU A 146 -14.28 -9.94 10.61
N THR A 147 -14.51 -9.87 11.92
CA THR A 147 -13.48 -9.56 12.93
C THR A 147 -12.43 -10.66 13.00
N ALA A 148 -12.88 -11.93 13.00
CA ALA A 148 -12.00 -13.09 12.99
C ALA A 148 -11.08 -13.08 11.76
N ILE A 149 -11.63 -12.81 10.56
CA ILE A 149 -10.84 -12.70 9.32
C ILE A 149 -9.87 -11.51 9.40
N THR A 150 -10.36 -10.33 9.78
CA THR A 150 -9.56 -9.10 9.88
C THR A 150 -8.36 -9.30 10.81
N SER A 151 -8.55 -9.97 11.95
CA SER A 151 -7.48 -10.25 12.92
C SER A 151 -6.39 -11.19 12.40
N ARG A 152 -6.60 -11.85 11.26
CA ARG A 152 -5.66 -12.77 10.62
C ARG A 152 -5.09 -12.26 9.30
N LEU A 153 -5.40 -11.02 8.90
CA LEU A 153 -4.76 -10.38 7.75
C LEU A 153 -3.25 -10.18 8.00
N TYR A 154 -2.50 -9.80 6.99
CA TYR A 154 -1.04 -9.67 7.11
C TYR A 154 -0.60 -8.57 8.10
N VAL A 155 -1.36 -7.48 8.18
CA VAL A 155 -1.12 -6.37 9.12
C VAL A 155 -2.47 -5.92 9.70
N PRO A 156 -3.04 -6.68 10.67
CA PRO A 156 -4.39 -6.46 11.18
C PRO A 156 -4.56 -5.15 11.95
N ASP A 157 -3.46 -4.58 12.47
CA ASP A 157 -3.47 -3.37 13.30
C ASP A 157 -3.55 -2.07 12.47
N LEU A 158 -3.49 -2.16 11.15
CA LEU A 158 -3.65 -0.98 10.31
C LEU A 158 -5.14 -0.64 10.11
N PRO A 159 -5.49 0.65 10.13
CA PRO A 159 -6.84 1.06 9.78
C PRO A 159 -7.15 0.74 8.32
N GLU A 160 -8.42 0.57 8.02
CA GLU A 160 -8.88 0.47 6.65
C GLU A 160 -8.55 1.76 5.87
N PRO A 161 -8.16 1.65 4.58
CA PRO A 161 -7.83 2.82 3.78
C PRO A 161 -9.09 3.62 3.44
N ASP A 162 -9.05 4.92 3.68
CA ASP A 162 -10.12 5.83 3.31
C ASP A 162 -10.15 6.09 1.80
N LEU A 163 -8.96 6.16 1.17
CA LEU A 163 -8.80 6.54 -0.21
C LEU A 163 -7.79 5.64 -0.93
N ILE A 164 -8.19 5.11 -2.07
CA ILE A 164 -7.31 4.44 -3.03
C ILE A 164 -7.03 5.40 -4.19
N ILE A 165 -5.75 5.73 -4.40
CA ILE A 165 -5.31 6.50 -5.56
C ILE A 165 -4.65 5.54 -6.55
N ARG A 166 -5.20 5.45 -7.76
CA ARG A 166 -4.58 4.69 -8.84
C ARG A 166 -4.06 5.60 -9.93
N THR A 167 -2.78 5.49 -10.21
CA THR A 167 -2.07 6.31 -11.19
C THR A 167 -2.14 5.73 -12.60
N ALA A 168 -1.79 6.54 -13.61
CA ALA A 168 -1.66 6.16 -15.01
C ALA A 168 -2.98 5.80 -15.73
N GLY A 169 -4.11 6.36 -15.27
CA GLY A 169 -5.42 6.24 -15.93
C GLY A 169 -6.10 4.87 -15.79
N GLU A 170 -5.56 3.98 -14.95
CA GLU A 170 -6.09 2.63 -14.79
C GLU A 170 -7.26 2.62 -13.77
N ARG A 171 -8.39 2.00 -14.12
CA ARG A 171 -9.66 2.07 -13.37
C ARG A 171 -10.06 0.76 -12.68
N ARG A 172 -9.09 -0.04 -12.26
CA ARG A 172 -9.30 -1.33 -11.57
C ARG A 172 -8.47 -1.41 -10.31
N VAL A 173 -8.90 -2.14 -9.28
CA VAL A 173 -8.16 -2.35 -8.02
C VAL A 173 -7.01 -3.35 -8.14
N SER A 174 -7.07 -4.26 -9.12
CA SER A 174 -6.02 -5.25 -9.41
C SER A 174 -5.57 -6.04 -8.18
N ASN A 175 -6.51 -6.61 -7.44
CA ASN A 175 -6.21 -7.46 -6.30
C ASN A 175 -5.48 -6.74 -5.13
N PHE A 176 -5.62 -5.39 -5.04
CA PHE A 176 -4.98 -4.58 -4.01
C PHE A 176 -5.93 -4.33 -2.84
N LEU A 177 -5.53 -4.74 -1.61
CA LEU A 177 -6.23 -4.51 -0.35
C LEU A 177 -7.75 -4.82 -0.42
N LEU A 178 -8.15 -5.94 -1.06
CA LEU A 178 -9.56 -6.22 -1.38
C LEU A 178 -10.47 -6.23 -0.16
N TRP A 179 -10.02 -6.82 0.94
CA TRP A 179 -10.78 -6.86 2.18
C TRP A 179 -10.88 -5.47 2.80
N GLN A 180 -9.75 -4.85 2.99
CA GLN A 180 -9.63 -3.57 3.69
C GLN A 180 -10.25 -2.39 2.92
N SER A 181 -10.35 -2.51 1.59
CA SER A 181 -10.84 -1.42 0.74
C SER A 181 -12.34 -1.47 0.43
N ALA A 182 -13.09 -2.31 1.15
CA ALA A 182 -14.52 -2.52 0.90
C ALA A 182 -15.33 -1.21 0.89
N TYR A 183 -14.93 -0.24 1.70
CA TYR A 183 -15.57 1.08 1.81
C TYR A 183 -14.64 2.24 1.42
N SER A 184 -13.49 1.95 0.79
CA SER A 184 -12.58 3.00 0.33
C SER A 184 -13.15 3.77 -0.84
N GLU A 185 -12.96 5.08 -0.84
CA GLU A 185 -13.16 5.88 -2.03
C GLU A 185 -12.04 5.63 -3.05
N MET A 186 -12.35 5.66 -4.34
CA MET A 186 -11.35 5.47 -5.40
C MET A 186 -11.18 6.74 -6.22
N LEU A 187 -9.92 7.14 -6.42
CA LEU A 187 -9.53 8.21 -7.32
C LEU A 187 -8.57 7.67 -8.38
N VAL A 188 -8.83 8.00 -9.63
CA VAL A 188 -7.96 7.66 -10.75
C VAL A 188 -7.23 8.92 -11.23
N SER A 189 -5.89 8.87 -11.18
CA SER A 189 -5.03 9.94 -11.69
C SER A 189 -4.42 9.53 -13.03
N GLU A 190 -4.45 10.41 -14.02
CA GLU A 190 -3.77 10.22 -15.31
C GLU A 190 -2.24 10.32 -15.21
N THR A 191 -1.73 10.92 -14.12
CA THR A 191 -0.30 11.07 -13.87
C THR A 191 0.37 9.71 -13.72
N LEU A 192 1.49 9.50 -14.40
CA LEU A 192 2.31 8.29 -14.23
C LEU A 192 3.01 8.33 -12.86
N TRP A 193 3.07 7.19 -12.16
CA TRP A 193 3.60 7.15 -10.79
C TRP A 193 4.95 7.87 -10.57
N PRO A 194 5.98 7.78 -11.44
CA PRO A 194 7.22 8.51 -11.23
C PRO A 194 7.08 10.03 -11.22
N ASP A 195 6.05 10.57 -11.85
CA ASP A 195 5.76 12.01 -11.90
C ASP A 195 4.67 12.43 -10.88
N PHE A 196 4.02 11.47 -10.21
CA PHE A 196 3.04 11.75 -9.15
C PHE A 196 3.75 12.37 -7.93
N ASP A 197 3.25 13.53 -7.50
CA ASP A 197 3.91 14.32 -6.46
C ASP A 197 2.90 14.96 -5.50
N VAL A 198 3.40 15.78 -4.56
CA VAL A 198 2.61 16.44 -3.51
C VAL A 198 1.40 17.23 -4.04
N PRO A 199 1.49 17.99 -5.16
CA PRO A 199 0.31 18.64 -5.74
C PRO A 199 -0.80 17.65 -6.14
N ASP A 200 -0.44 16.51 -6.75
CA ASP A 200 -1.42 15.45 -7.11
C ASP A 200 -2.05 14.85 -5.85
N LEU A 201 -1.25 14.60 -4.81
CA LEU A 201 -1.75 14.10 -3.52
C LEU A 201 -2.70 15.09 -2.86
N LYS A 202 -2.37 16.38 -2.84
CA LYS A 202 -3.25 17.45 -2.31
C LYS A 202 -4.57 17.50 -3.06
N ALA A 203 -4.54 17.44 -4.39
CA ALA A 203 -5.74 17.40 -5.21
C ALA A 203 -6.61 16.17 -4.91
N ALA A 204 -5.99 14.99 -4.75
CA ALA A 204 -6.69 13.76 -4.40
C ALA A 204 -7.37 13.82 -3.02
N ILE A 205 -6.69 14.39 -2.02
CA ILE A 205 -7.24 14.57 -0.67
C ILE A 205 -8.36 15.62 -0.67
N ALA A 206 -8.22 16.69 -1.45
CA ALA A 206 -9.27 17.70 -1.57
C ALA A 206 -10.54 17.14 -2.24
N ASP A 207 -10.38 16.33 -3.31
CA ASP A 207 -11.48 15.62 -3.94
C ASP A 207 -12.17 14.68 -2.95
N TYR A 208 -11.39 13.86 -2.23
CA TYR A 208 -11.90 12.99 -1.18
C TYR A 208 -12.69 13.77 -0.12
N GLY A 209 -12.16 14.88 0.38
CA GLY A 209 -12.81 15.73 1.38
C GLY A 209 -14.12 16.37 0.92
N SER A 210 -14.36 16.47 -0.41
CA SER A 210 -15.60 16.98 -0.97
C SER A 210 -16.71 15.93 -1.08
N ARG A 211 -16.38 14.65 -0.92
CA ARG A 211 -17.32 13.53 -1.07
C ARG A 211 -18.15 13.33 0.20
N VAL A 212 -19.39 12.85 0.02
CA VAL A 212 -20.27 12.43 1.11
C VAL A 212 -20.20 10.91 1.23
N ARG A 213 -19.87 10.40 2.42
CA ARG A 213 -19.82 8.96 2.70
C ARG A 213 -21.01 8.55 3.55
N ASN A 214 -21.84 7.67 3.02
CA ASN A 214 -23.08 7.23 3.68
C ASN A 214 -23.01 5.82 4.27
N PHE A 215 -21.96 5.04 4.01
CA PHE A 215 -21.77 3.65 4.49
C PHE A 215 -23.06 2.78 4.39
N GLY A 216 -23.81 2.93 3.30
CA GLY A 216 -25.09 2.24 3.10
C GLY A 216 -26.29 2.88 3.82
N GLY A 217 -26.12 3.90 4.64
CA GLY A 217 -27.21 4.67 5.27
C GLY A 217 -27.82 5.67 4.30
N ARG A 218 -29.08 6.06 4.56
CA ARG A 218 -29.67 7.25 3.91
C ARG A 218 -29.34 8.48 4.76
N PRO A 219 -28.87 9.59 4.18
CA PRO A 219 -28.83 10.84 4.95
C PRO A 219 -30.28 11.19 5.33
N GLU A 220 -30.58 11.27 6.61
CA GLU A 220 -31.77 11.98 7.06
C GLU A 220 -31.55 13.45 6.69
N ASP A 221 -32.57 14.10 6.18
CA ASP A 221 -32.50 15.45 5.67
C ASP A 221 -31.92 16.41 6.74
N GLY A 222 -30.61 16.74 6.58
CA GLY A 222 -29.93 17.74 7.40
C GLY A 222 -28.52 17.41 7.90
N GLU A 223 -28.08 16.15 7.96
CA GLU A 223 -26.73 15.79 8.47
C GLU A 223 -25.93 14.92 7.49
N ALA A 224 -25.51 15.50 6.38
CA ALA A 224 -24.44 14.92 5.59
C ALA A 224 -23.12 15.07 6.36
N GLN A 225 -22.59 13.99 6.95
CA GLN A 225 -21.24 14.00 7.52
C GLN A 225 -20.25 14.27 6.40
N LYS A 226 -19.81 15.52 6.27
CA LYS A 226 -18.66 15.87 5.43
C LYS A 226 -17.44 15.16 6.01
N VAL A 227 -16.69 14.44 5.16
CA VAL A 227 -15.40 13.85 5.50
C VAL A 227 -14.47 15.01 5.87
N GLY A 228 -14.23 15.24 7.16
CA GLY A 228 -13.43 16.40 7.55
C GLY A 228 -13.23 16.63 9.04
N THR A 229 -13.71 15.75 9.92
CA THR A 229 -13.33 15.83 11.35
C THR A 229 -12.74 14.49 11.78
N ALA A 230 -11.41 14.44 11.78
CA ALA A 230 -10.65 13.37 12.43
C ALA A 230 -11.06 13.26 13.89
N ARG A 231 -11.41 12.04 14.33
CA ARG A 231 -11.32 11.63 15.73
C ARG A 231 -9.97 10.97 15.97
#